data_0ee0151458d0a3361df1a9f1b0fb9bb3
#
_entry.id   0ee0151458d0a3361df1a9f1b0fb9bb3
#
_cell.length_a   1.000
_cell.length_b   1.000
_cell.length_c   1.000
_cell.angle_alpha   90.00
_cell.angle_beta   90.00
_cell.angle_gamma   90.00
#
_symmetry.space_group_name_H-M   'P 1'
#
loop_
_entity.id
_entity.type
_entity.pdbx_description
1 polymer ?
#
loop_
_entity_poly.entity_id
_entity_poly.type
_entity_poly.pdbx_seq_one_letter_code
_entity_poly.pdbx_strand_id
1 'polypeptide(L)'
;RSTLFPYTTLFRSLPVDFDYLIVDECHHAAANTYQKIFTYFHPKFILGLTATPERSDGEDMLELFQNVAHKMDLKTAVERGVLVPIRCVRVKTNIDLTDVRINGIKYNSQDLESKLFIPERNQLIVDTYLKYVNGKKTVIFCASVDHAAEIAKLLRDNGVKAEAVSGRDRVEVREKILKDYETGSTNVLCACDLLNEGWDSPHTTVLFMARPTMSKTIYLQQLGRGTRRCPGKEDLLVIDFVDNANMFNMPYSLHRVLDISKYQPMAYVLAPENKRKLDQDMLFKGEKPEAWLDVPIDVDDYEIIDLFNWQNSVKDMISQIEFVRMVDVQSETVDRYIKDGKIKPDLSVPFGDKRMFHYFREESVRNIAKQYGAEAALRSVPRPGRFPSG
;
A
#
# COMPACT_ATOMS: atom_id res chain seq x y z
N ARG A 1 -29.33 -19.11 12.52
CA ARG A 1 -29.02 -18.03 13.49
C ARG A 1 -27.58 -17.64 13.27
N SER A 2 -27.30 -16.43 12.80
CA SER A 2 -25.95 -15.89 12.81
C SER A 2 -25.65 -15.37 14.22
N THR A 3 -24.62 -15.86 14.84
CA THR A 3 -24.21 -15.44 16.18
C THR A 3 -22.77 -14.94 16.11
N LEU A 4 -22.60 -13.64 16.32
CA LEU A 4 -21.27 -13.03 16.57
C LEU A 4 -20.95 -13.26 18.05
N PHE A 5 -19.98 -14.12 18.34
CA PHE A 5 -19.56 -14.36 19.70
C PHE A 5 -18.17 -13.74 19.96
N PRO A 6 -17.97 -13.08 21.11
CA PRO A 6 -16.63 -12.87 21.61
C PRO A 6 -15.90 -14.22 21.77
N TYR A 7 -14.62 -14.24 21.44
CA TYR A 7 -13.77 -15.45 21.50
C TYR A 7 -13.95 -16.28 22.77
N THR A 8 -14.10 -15.64 23.93
CA THR A 8 -14.28 -16.30 25.22
C THR A 8 -15.61 -17.04 25.38
N THR A 9 -16.64 -16.67 24.65
CA THR A 9 -17.95 -17.32 24.67
C THR A 9 -18.10 -18.42 23.61
N LEU A 10 -17.26 -18.42 22.58
CA LEU A 10 -17.32 -19.39 21.49
C LEU A 10 -17.11 -20.83 22.02
N PHE A 11 -16.15 -21.03 22.91
CA PHE A 11 -15.85 -22.35 23.51
C PHE A 11 -16.86 -22.83 24.57
N ARG A 12 -17.96 -22.11 24.79
CA ARG A 12 -19.11 -22.61 25.56
C ARG A 12 -20.07 -23.43 24.73
N SER A 13 -19.96 -23.34 23.39
CA SER A 13 -20.73 -24.16 22.45
C SER A 13 -20.06 -25.52 22.26
N LEU A 14 -20.84 -26.53 21.90
CA LEU A 14 -20.30 -27.86 21.60
C LEU A 14 -19.54 -27.84 20.26
N PRO A 15 -18.55 -28.70 20.06
CA PRO A 15 -17.77 -28.77 18.82
C PRO A 15 -18.62 -29.01 17.56
N VAL A 16 -19.80 -29.61 17.71
CA VAL A 16 -20.72 -29.98 16.63
C VAL A 16 -21.90 -29.03 16.45
N ASP A 17 -21.95 -27.93 17.20
CA ASP A 17 -23.08 -26.99 17.19
C ASP A 17 -23.18 -26.19 15.87
N PHE A 18 -22.11 -26.15 15.06
CA PHE A 18 -22.05 -25.38 13.83
C PHE A 18 -21.70 -26.26 12.64
N ASP A 19 -22.60 -26.30 11.66
CA ASP A 19 -22.36 -26.94 10.36
C ASP A 19 -21.49 -26.11 9.44
N TYR A 20 -21.55 -24.78 9.56
CA TYR A 20 -20.82 -23.81 8.72
C TYR A 20 -20.04 -22.87 9.61
N LEU A 21 -18.76 -22.68 9.26
CA LEU A 21 -17.87 -21.70 9.86
C LEU A 21 -17.50 -20.66 8.80
N ILE A 22 -17.88 -19.41 9.00
CA ILE A 22 -17.51 -18.30 8.12
C ILE A 22 -16.50 -17.43 8.84
N VAL A 23 -15.36 -17.23 8.22
CA VAL A 23 -14.23 -16.47 8.74
C VAL A 23 -14.05 -15.22 7.89
N ASP A 24 -14.44 -14.07 8.43
CA ASP A 24 -14.17 -12.78 7.81
C ASP A 24 -12.73 -12.35 8.09
N GLU A 25 -12.12 -11.58 7.18
CA GLU A 25 -10.71 -11.19 7.21
C GLU A 25 -9.78 -12.40 7.44
N CYS A 26 -10.02 -13.47 6.69
CA CYS A 26 -9.37 -14.76 6.91
C CYS A 26 -7.86 -14.74 6.68
N HIS A 27 -7.28 -13.65 6.17
CA HIS A 27 -5.84 -13.45 6.13
C HIS A 27 -5.19 -13.44 7.53
N HIS A 28 -5.99 -13.28 8.60
CA HIS A 28 -5.55 -13.47 9.99
C HIS A 28 -5.69 -14.91 10.49
N ALA A 29 -6.23 -15.84 9.69
CA ALA A 29 -6.60 -17.17 10.13
C ALA A 29 -5.43 -18.07 10.59
N ALA A 30 -4.19 -17.77 10.21
CA ALA A 30 -3.01 -18.48 10.73
C ALA A 30 -2.64 -18.10 12.18
N ALA A 31 -3.23 -17.04 12.75
CA ALA A 31 -2.98 -16.74 14.16
C ALA A 31 -3.45 -17.89 15.07
N ASN A 32 -2.68 -18.16 16.12
CA ASN A 32 -2.95 -19.23 17.08
C ASN A 32 -4.41 -19.28 17.61
N THR A 33 -5.06 -18.14 17.62
CA THR A 33 -6.46 -18.00 18.06
C THR A 33 -7.43 -18.69 17.08
N TYR A 34 -7.24 -18.49 15.80
CA TYR A 34 -8.07 -19.12 14.76
C TYR A 34 -7.78 -20.61 14.64
N GLN A 35 -6.52 -21.02 14.78
CA GLN A 35 -6.13 -22.43 14.79
C GLN A 35 -6.86 -23.21 15.89
N LYS A 36 -6.99 -22.63 17.07
CA LYS A 36 -7.76 -23.22 18.17
C LYS A 36 -9.25 -23.38 17.81
N ILE A 37 -9.83 -22.41 17.12
CA ILE A 37 -11.23 -22.48 16.67
C ILE A 37 -11.39 -23.61 15.65
N PHE A 38 -10.52 -23.70 14.65
CA PHE A 38 -10.56 -24.75 13.63
C PHE A 38 -10.32 -26.15 14.18
N THR A 39 -9.52 -26.27 15.23
CA THR A 39 -9.26 -27.56 15.88
C THR A 39 -10.41 -27.97 16.82
N TYR A 40 -11.11 -27.01 17.42
CA TYR A 40 -12.18 -27.28 18.35
C TYR A 40 -13.50 -27.62 17.67
N PHE A 41 -13.91 -26.83 16.66
CA PHE A 41 -15.16 -27.05 15.93
C PHE A 41 -14.96 -28.03 14.78
N HIS A 42 -15.98 -28.85 14.52
CA HIS A 42 -16.01 -29.82 13.44
C HIS A 42 -17.08 -29.45 12.40
N PRO A 43 -16.95 -28.31 11.70
CA PRO A 43 -17.94 -27.88 10.72
C PRO A 43 -17.88 -28.76 9.48
N LYS A 44 -19.01 -28.88 8.79
CA LYS A 44 -19.07 -29.53 7.48
C LYS A 44 -18.43 -28.68 6.38
N PHE A 45 -18.39 -27.36 6.58
CA PHE A 45 -17.88 -26.42 5.60
C PHE A 45 -17.26 -25.18 6.29
N ILE A 46 -16.10 -24.77 5.79
CA ILE A 46 -15.42 -23.56 6.22
C ILE A 46 -15.32 -22.61 5.02
N LEU A 47 -15.78 -21.37 5.18
CA LEU A 47 -15.67 -20.30 4.20
C LEU A 47 -14.78 -19.18 4.75
N GLY A 48 -13.68 -18.88 4.08
CA GLY A 48 -12.86 -17.71 4.34
C GLY A 48 -13.19 -16.58 3.38
N LEU A 49 -13.34 -15.36 3.91
CA LEU A 49 -13.53 -14.14 3.16
C LEU A 49 -12.36 -13.20 3.46
N THR A 50 -11.76 -12.60 2.43
CA THR A 50 -10.73 -11.58 2.59
C THR A 50 -10.64 -10.69 1.36
N ALA A 51 -10.35 -9.41 1.59
CA ALA A 51 -10.03 -8.47 0.52
C ALA A 51 -8.55 -8.59 0.06
N THR A 52 -7.69 -9.22 0.86
CA THR A 52 -6.24 -9.34 0.63
C THR A 52 -5.80 -10.78 0.84
N PRO A 53 -5.93 -11.64 -0.19
CA PRO A 53 -5.55 -13.05 -0.08
C PRO A 53 -4.05 -13.27 0.05
N GLU A 54 -3.24 -12.30 -0.40
CA GLU A 54 -1.78 -12.36 -0.30
C GLU A 54 -1.35 -11.95 1.11
N ARG A 55 -0.71 -12.86 1.82
CA ARG A 55 -0.18 -12.60 3.16
C ARG A 55 1.23 -12.03 3.08
N SER A 56 1.51 -11.11 4.00
CA SER A 56 2.83 -10.50 4.12
C SER A 56 3.90 -11.43 4.72
N ASP A 57 3.49 -12.52 5.35
CA ASP A 57 4.37 -13.53 5.96
C ASP A 57 4.68 -14.73 5.05
N GLY A 58 4.09 -14.79 3.85
CA GLY A 58 4.34 -15.84 2.85
C GLY A 58 3.69 -17.18 3.16
N GLU A 59 2.89 -17.31 4.22
CA GLU A 59 2.12 -18.52 4.48
C GLU A 59 0.92 -18.63 3.53
N ASP A 60 0.74 -19.81 2.94
CA ASP A 60 -0.33 -20.04 1.99
C ASP A 60 -1.67 -20.28 2.71
N MET A 61 -2.66 -19.41 2.44
CA MET A 61 -4.01 -19.59 2.95
C MET A 61 -4.70 -20.85 2.37
N LEU A 62 -4.20 -21.37 1.23
CA LEU A 62 -4.72 -22.59 0.64
C LEU A 62 -4.46 -23.84 1.51
N GLU A 63 -3.46 -23.82 2.38
CA GLU A 63 -3.26 -24.89 3.36
C GLU A 63 -4.46 -25.00 4.32
N LEU A 64 -5.08 -23.86 4.66
CA LEU A 64 -6.24 -23.82 5.55
C LEU A 64 -7.58 -24.03 4.84
N PHE A 65 -7.77 -23.39 3.68
CA PHE A 65 -9.06 -23.33 2.99
C PHE A 65 -9.14 -24.26 1.76
N GLN A 66 -8.05 -24.91 1.38
CA GLN A 66 -7.92 -25.91 0.31
C GLN A 66 -8.27 -25.41 -1.10
N ASN A 67 -9.29 -24.57 -1.28
CA ASN A 67 -9.76 -24.08 -2.57
C ASN A 67 -10.10 -22.60 -2.57
N VAL A 68 -9.94 -21.96 -3.73
CA VAL A 68 -10.44 -20.61 -3.99
C VAL A 68 -11.75 -20.70 -4.76
N ALA A 69 -12.86 -20.41 -4.11
CA ALA A 69 -14.17 -20.45 -4.72
C ALA A 69 -14.43 -19.27 -5.67
N HIS A 70 -13.93 -18.07 -5.30
CA HIS A 70 -14.07 -16.86 -6.09
C HIS A 70 -12.93 -15.89 -5.82
N LYS A 71 -12.43 -15.23 -6.88
CA LYS A 71 -11.45 -14.14 -6.79
C LYS A 71 -11.90 -12.98 -7.67
N MET A 72 -11.94 -11.79 -7.09
CA MET A 72 -12.21 -10.55 -7.81
C MET A 72 -11.19 -9.49 -7.35
N ASP A 73 -10.29 -9.09 -8.22
CA ASP A 73 -9.37 -8.01 -7.94
C ASP A 73 -10.04 -6.63 -8.09
N LEU A 74 -9.38 -5.60 -7.55
CA LEU A 74 -9.87 -4.23 -7.57
C LEU A 74 -10.10 -3.71 -9.00
N LYS A 75 -9.20 -4.05 -9.94
CA LYS A 75 -9.31 -3.65 -11.34
C LYS A 75 -10.57 -4.22 -11.98
N THR A 76 -10.76 -5.53 -11.86
CA THR A 76 -11.95 -6.22 -12.37
C THR A 76 -13.24 -5.68 -11.75
N ALA A 77 -13.24 -5.40 -10.43
CA ALA A 77 -14.40 -4.84 -9.74
C ALA A 77 -14.78 -3.45 -10.24
N VAL A 78 -13.81 -2.59 -10.52
CA VAL A 78 -14.04 -1.26 -11.12
C VAL A 78 -14.47 -1.39 -12.57
N GLU A 79 -13.81 -2.21 -13.38
CA GLU A 79 -14.15 -2.41 -14.80
C GLU A 79 -15.58 -2.97 -14.98
N ARG A 80 -16.02 -3.85 -14.08
CA ARG A 80 -17.39 -4.38 -14.04
C ARG A 80 -18.41 -3.42 -13.43
N GLY A 81 -17.96 -2.26 -12.93
CA GLY A 81 -18.85 -1.28 -12.29
C GLY A 81 -19.41 -1.73 -10.94
N VAL A 82 -18.79 -2.71 -10.26
CA VAL A 82 -19.12 -3.08 -8.88
C VAL A 82 -18.61 -2.01 -7.92
N LEU A 83 -17.44 -1.44 -8.22
CA LEU A 83 -16.85 -0.31 -7.51
C LEU A 83 -16.80 0.93 -8.42
N VAL A 84 -16.67 2.12 -7.80
CA VAL A 84 -16.54 3.36 -8.57
C VAL A 84 -15.16 3.49 -9.22
N PRO A 85 -15.06 4.20 -10.36
CA PRO A 85 -13.77 4.59 -10.94
C PRO A 85 -12.91 5.37 -9.96
N ILE A 86 -11.59 5.30 -10.14
CA ILE A 86 -10.62 5.92 -9.22
C ILE A 86 -9.74 6.89 -9.98
N ARG A 87 -9.67 8.13 -9.50
CA ARG A 87 -8.73 9.17 -9.91
C ARG A 87 -7.66 9.35 -8.86
N CYS A 88 -6.49 9.83 -9.25
CA CYS A 88 -5.39 10.07 -8.32
C CYS A 88 -4.74 11.43 -8.54
N VAL A 89 -4.41 12.08 -7.43
CA VAL A 89 -3.51 13.22 -7.37
C VAL A 89 -2.38 12.88 -6.41
N ARG A 90 -1.14 13.11 -6.84
CA ARG A 90 0.03 12.99 -5.95
C ARG A 90 0.43 14.37 -5.45
N VAL A 91 0.62 14.47 -4.15
CA VAL A 91 1.18 15.65 -3.51
C VAL A 91 2.59 15.31 -3.03
N LYS A 92 3.60 15.84 -3.74
CA LYS A 92 5.00 15.63 -3.35
C LYS A 92 5.32 16.46 -2.12
N THR A 93 6.01 15.85 -1.17
CA THR A 93 6.60 16.55 -0.03
C THR A 93 8.11 16.41 -0.07
N ASN A 94 8.83 17.27 0.65
CA ASN A 94 10.27 17.20 0.84
C ASN A 94 10.68 16.43 2.09
N ILE A 95 9.74 15.73 2.72
CA ILE A 95 10.02 14.93 3.92
C ILE A 95 10.83 13.71 3.53
N ASP A 96 11.91 13.49 4.27
CA ASP A 96 12.79 12.36 4.06
C ASP A 96 12.50 11.25 5.09
N LEU A 97 12.04 10.10 4.56
CA LEU A 97 11.73 8.89 5.33
C LEU A 97 12.90 7.89 5.36
N THR A 98 14.05 8.23 4.73
CA THR A 98 15.17 7.28 4.58
C THR A 98 15.72 6.79 5.92
N ASP A 99 15.66 7.61 6.95
CA ASP A 99 16.14 7.30 8.31
C ASP A 99 15.09 6.69 9.23
N VAL A 100 13.84 6.56 8.76
CA VAL A 100 12.77 5.97 9.57
C VAL A 100 13.03 4.48 9.73
N ARG A 101 13.16 4.03 10.96
CA ARG A 101 13.38 2.61 11.27
C ARG A 101 12.19 1.77 10.81
N ILE A 102 12.50 0.55 10.38
CA ILE A 102 11.52 -0.40 9.91
C ILE A 102 11.47 -1.59 10.87
N ASN A 103 10.28 -1.97 11.27
CA ASN A 103 10.00 -3.16 12.07
C ASN A 103 9.24 -4.16 11.17
N GLY A 104 9.97 -5.09 10.56
CA GLY A 104 9.41 -5.99 9.55
C GLY A 104 8.92 -5.19 8.32
N ILE A 105 7.61 -5.24 8.04
CA ILE A 105 6.96 -4.53 6.92
C ILE A 105 6.28 -3.21 7.35
N LYS A 106 6.60 -2.69 8.51
CA LYS A 106 5.97 -1.47 9.05
C LYS A 106 7.02 -0.46 9.46
N TYR A 107 6.73 0.81 9.25
CA TYR A 107 7.52 1.89 9.86
C TYR A 107 7.42 1.84 11.38
N ASN A 108 8.51 2.21 12.05
CA ASN A 108 8.44 2.53 13.48
C ASN A 108 7.51 3.73 13.68
N SER A 109 6.47 3.58 14.49
CA SER A 109 5.41 4.58 14.62
C SER A 109 5.92 5.90 15.20
N GLN A 110 6.85 5.86 16.17
CA GLN A 110 7.40 7.06 16.80
C GLN A 110 8.30 7.84 15.85
N ASP A 111 9.17 7.12 15.11
CA ASP A 111 10.05 7.75 14.13
C ASP A 111 9.24 8.38 12.99
N LEU A 112 8.23 7.66 12.50
CA LEU A 112 7.35 8.16 11.44
C LEU A 112 6.58 9.40 11.92
N GLU A 113 6.01 9.36 13.11
CA GLU A 113 5.29 10.50 13.69
C GLU A 113 6.19 11.73 13.82
N SER A 114 7.40 11.57 14.33
CA SER A 114 8.36 12.67 14.47
C SER A 114 8.74 13.33 13.15
N LYS A 115 8.73 12.57 12.05
CA LYS A 115 9.03 13.06 10.69
C LYS A 115 7.83 13.71 10.01
N LEU A 116 6.63 13.23 10.27
CA LEU A 116 5.41 13.65 9.57
C LEU A 116 4.61 14.73 10.33
N PHE A 117 4.73 14.78 11.65
CA PHE A 117 4.00 15.73 12.48
C PHE A 117 4.73 17.07 12.54
N ILE A 118 4.79 17.75 11.40
CA ILE A 118 5.39 19.07 11.26
C ILE A 118 4.36 20.08 10.73
N PRO A 119 4.38 21.34 11.21
CA PRO A 119 3.38 22.36 10.87
C PRO A 119 3.20 22.57 9.36
N GLU A 120 4.31 22.60 8.61
CA GLU A 120 4.31 22.86 7.17
C GLU A 120 3.58 21.74 6.39
N ARG A 121 3.81 20.48 6.78
CA ARG A 121 3.12 19.35 6.17
C ARG A 121 1.64 19.31 6.53
N ASN A 122 1.32 19.61 7.78
CA ASN A 122 -0.06 19.71 8.23
C ASN A 122 -0.80 20.80 7.47
N GLN A 123 -0.16 21.97 7.30
CA GLN A 123 -0.72 23.06 6.51
C GLN A 123 -0.92 22.67 5.05
N LEU A 124 0.04 21.96 4.43
CA LEU A 124 -0.09 21.46 3.05
C LEU A 124 -1.30 20.53 2.89
N ILE A 125 -1.57 19.66 3.87
CA ILE A 125 -2.76 18.78 3.87
C ILE A 125 -4.04 19.62 3.88
N VAL A 126 -4.11 20.62 4.76
CA VAL A 126 -5.27 21.52 4.90
C VAL A 126 -5.47 22.36 3.64
N ASP A 127 -4.40 22.98 3.12
CA ASP A 127 -4.45 23.80 1.91
C ASP A 127 -4.89 22.98 0.69
N THR A 128 -4.41 21.75 0.59
CA THR A 128 -4.82 20.82 -0.45
C THR A 128 -6.32 20.54 -0.38
N TYR A 129 -6.85 20.32 0.83
CA TYR A 129 -8.29 20.13 1.01
C TYR A 129 -9.08 21.39 0.61
N LEU A 130 -8.71 22.54 1.15
CA LEU A 130 -9.41 23.80 0.94
C LEU A 130 -9.43 24.21 -0.54
N LYS A 131 -8.29 24.03 -1.22
CA LYS A 131 -8.13 24.45 -2.60
C LYS A 131 -8.84 23.52 -3.59
N TYR A 132 -8.81 22.22 -3.37
CA TYR A 132 -9.18 21.27 -4.41
C TYR A 132 -10.45 20.48 -4.12
N VAL A 133 -10.81 20.26 -2.86
CA VAL A 133 -11.90 19.35 -2.49
C VAL A 133 -12.81 19.89 -1.38
N ASN A 134 -12.76 21.19 -1.15
CA ASN A 134 -13.58 21.83 -0.11
C ASN A 134 -15.07 21.46 -0.27
N GLY A 135 -15.69 21.10 0.86
CA GLY A 135 -17.09 20.66 0.91
C GLY A 135 -17.35 19.21 0.51
N LYS A 136 -16.36 18.49 -0.05
CA LYS A 136 -16.51 17.07 -0.39
C LYS A 136 -16.36 16.17 0.85
N LYS A 137 -17.08 15.04 0.83
CA LYS A 137 -16.98 13.99 1.84
C LYS A 137 -15.60 13.32 1.77
N THR A 138 -14.79 13.59 2.77
CA THR A 138 -13.37 13.25 2.78
C THR A 138 -12.97 12.44 4.01
N VAL A 139 -12.14 11.43 3.84
CA VAL A 139 -11.42 10.75 4.91
C VAL A 139 -9.92 11.03 4.76
N ILE A 140 -9.27 11.43 5.85
CA ILE A 140 -7.83 11.69 5.93
C ILE A 140 -7.20 10.64 6.84
N PHE A 141 -6.37 9.76 6.29
CA PHE A 141 -5.61 8.78 7.05
C PHE A 141 -4.33 9.42 7.58
N CYS A 142 -4.25 9.54 8.90
CA CYS A 142 -3.19 10.24 9.62
C CYS A 142 -2.19 9.27 10.25
N ALA A 143 -0.97 9.76 10.53
CA ALA A 143 0.12 8.93 11.06
C ALA A 143 -0.11 8.51 12.52
N SER A 144 -0.75 9.37 13.32
CA SER A 144 -1.07 9.13 14.72
C SER A 144 -2.43 9.72 15.09
N VAL A 145 -2.89 9.40 16.29
CA VAL A 145 -4.13 9.99 16.85
C VAL A 145 -3.97 11.48 17.05
N ASP A 146 -2.82 11.93 17.53
CA ASP A 146 -2.53 13.33 17.77
C ASP A 146 -2.41 14.13 16.45
N HIS A 147 -1.81 13.51 15.41
CA HIS A 147 -1.80 14.05 14.05
C HIS A 147 -3.23 14.22 13.50
N ALA A 148 -4.11 13.24 13.70
CA ALA A 148 -5.51 13.31 13.27
C ALA A 148 -6.25 14.46 13.98
N ALA A 149 -6.03 14.63 15.28
CA ALA A 149 -6.63 15.69 16.07
C ALA A 149 -6.17 17.09 15.60
N GLU A 150 -4.87 17.24 15.29
CA GLU A 150 -4.32 18.52 14.81
C GLU A 150 -4.83 18.87 13.41
N ILE A 151 -4.86 17.93 12.46
CA ILE A 151 -5.43 18.16 11.13
C ILE A 151 -6.90 18.55 11.23
N ALA A 152 -7.70 17.85 12.04
CA ALA A 152 -9.11 18.17 12.23
C ALA A 152 -9.30 19.57 12.85
N LYS A 153 -8.44 19.96 13.79
CA LYS A 153 -8.44 21.30 14.40
C LYS A 153 -8.11 22.36 13.35
N LEU A 154 -7.03 22.20 12.59
CA LEU A 154 -6.64 23.15 11.53
C LEU A 154 -7.74 23.31 10.48
N LEU A 155 -8.43 22.24 10.11
CA LEU A 155 -9.59 22.29 9.20
C LEU A 155 -10.75 23.07 9.82
N ARG A 156 -11.07 22.86 11.10
CA ARG A 156 -12.12 23.62 11.82
C ARG A 156 -11.78 25.10 11.94
N ASP A 157 -10.51 25.42 12.22
CA ASP A 157 -10.02 26.81 12.29
C ASP A 157 -10.19 27.54 10.93
N ASN A 158 -10.26 26.78 9.83
CA ASN A 158 -10.58 27.26 8.48
C ASN A 158 -12.06 27.09 8.09
N GLY A 159 -12.96 26.88 9.04
CA GLY A 159 -14.41 26.82 8.82
C GLY A 159 -14.91 25.49 8.24
N VAL A 160 -14.07 24.44 8.17
CA VAL A 160 -14.47 23.12 7.68
C VAL A 160 -15.08 22.29 8.80
N LYS A 161 -16.19 21.61 8.52
CA LYS A 161 -16.80 20.65 9.43
C LYS A 161 -15.97 19.36 9.48
N ALA A 162 -14.97 19.34 10.35
CA ALA A 162 -14.01 18.25 10.45
C ALA A 162 -13.95 17.67 11.87
N GLU A 163 -13.88 16.36 11.98
CA GLU A 163 -13.73 15.65 13.25
C GLU A 163 -12.58 14.63 13.18
N ALA A 164 -11.88 14.47 14.30
CA ALA A 164 -10.94 13.39 14.49
C ALA A 164 -11.65 12.22 15.17
N VAL A 165 -11.32 10.99 14.77
CA VAL A 165 -11.86 9.77 15.37
C VAL A 165 -10.75 8.77 15.64
N SER A 166 -10.77 8.18 16.83
CA SER A 166 -9.73 7.25 17.28
C SER A 166 -10.27 6.09 18.11
N GLY A 167 -9.45 5.05 18.26
CA GLY A 167 -9.76 3.96 19.18
C GLY A 167 -9.72 4.36 20.68
N ARG A 168 -9.18 5.54 21.00
CA ARG A 168 -9.16 6.08 22.38
C ARG A 168 -10.49 6.72 22.77
N ASP A 169 -11.35 7.04 21.78
CA ASP A 169 -12.64 7.66 22.04
C ASP A 169 -13.62 6.66 22.65
N ARG A 170 -14.50 7.15 23.54
CA ARG A 170 -15.61 6.35 24.05
C ARG A 170 -16.50 5.92 22.88
N VAL A 171 -17.08 4.74 23.01
CA VAL A 171 -17.89 4.13 21.93
C VAL A 171 -18.99 5.08 21.46
N GLU A 172 -19.70 5.71 22.39
CA GLU A 172 -20.82 6.61 22.11
C GLU A 172 -20.36 7.87 21.34
N VAL A 173 -19.18 8.42 21.69
CA VAL A 173 -18.60 9.59 21.02
C VAL A 173 -18.21 9.20 19.59
N ARG A 174 -17.56 8.06 19.44
CA ARG A 174 -17.15 7.54 18.13
C ARG A 174 -18.34 7.28 17.22
N GLU A 175 -19.36 6.59 17.72
CA GLU A 175 -20.58 6.32 16.96
C GLU A 175 -21.28 7.61 16.53
N LYS A 176 -21.32 8.64 17.40
CA LYS A 176 -21.85 9.95 17.07
C LYS A 176 -21.06 10.61 15.94
N ILE A 177 -19.73 10.66 16.03
CA ILE A 177 -18.88 11.26 15.00
C ILE A 177 -19.09 10.58 13.64
N LEU A 178 -19.11 9.25 13.62
CA LEU A 178 -19.33 8.49 12.40
C LEU A 178 -20.73 8.73 11.83
N LYS A 179 -21.77 8.80 12.66
CA LYS A 179 -23.12 9.12 12.25
C LYS A 179 -23.22 10.55 11.70
N ASP A 180 -22.59 11.53 12.34
CA ASP A 180 -22.55 12.93 11.90
C ASP A 180 -21.86 13.05 10.54
N TYR A 181 -20.83 12.23 10.29
CA TYR A 181 -20.23 12.12 8.97
C TYR A 181 -21.20 11.54 7.94
N GLU A 182 -21.87 10.43 8.22
CA GLU A 182 -22.85 9.83 7.28
C GLU A 182 -23.99 10.79 6.94
N THR A 183 -24.56 11.47 7.93
CA THR A 183 -25.70 12.39 7.76
C THR A 183 -25.34 13.73 7.11
N GLY A 184 -24.05 14.07 6.99
CA GLY A 184 -23.58 15.32 6.39
C GLY A 184 -23.38 16.48 7.36
N SER A 185 -23.51 16.24 8.66
CA SER A 185 -23.16 17.23 9.69
C SER A 185 -21.65 17.46 9.77
N THR A 186 -20.85 16.44 9.42
CA THR A 186 -19.39 16.48 9.28
C THR A 186 -19.01 16.13 7.84
N ASN A 187 -18.06 16.86 7.26
CA ASN A 187 -17.58 16.65 5.90
C ASN A 187 -16.25 15.90 5.86
N VAL A 188 -15.41 16.06 6.88
CA VAL A 188 -14.07 15.46 6.92
C VAL A 188 -13.89 14.63 8.19
N LEU A 189 -13.47 13.39 8.02
CA LEU A 189 -12.97 12.55 9.11
C LEU A 189 -11.45 12.40 9.03
N CYS A 190 -10.77 12.71 10.13
CA CYS A 190 -9.35 12.44 10.30
C CYS A 190 -9.19 11.24 11.23
N ALA A 191 -8.48 10.20 10.80
CA ALA A 191 -8.35 8.97 11.56
C ALA A 191 -6.95 8.35 11.46
N CYS A 192 -6.55 7.69 12.55
CA CYS A 192 -5.39 6.81 12.59
C CYS A 192 -5.86 5.38 12.88
N ASP A 193 -5.61 4.46 11.96
CA ASP A 193 -5.90 3.02 12.01
C ASP A 193 -7.36 2.60 12.19
N LEU A 194 -8.17 3.33 12.94
CA LEU A 194 -9.53 2.95 13.32
C LEU A 194 -10.46 2.66 12.12
N LEU A 195 -10.31 3.42 11.04
CA LEU A 195 -11.17 3.28 9.86
C LEU A 195 -10.64 2.24 8.84
N ASN A 196 -9.56 1.54 9.16
CA ASN A 196 -9.01 0.52 8.28
C ASN A 196 -9.95 -0.70 8.16
N GLU A 197 -10.65 -1.06 9.25
CA GLU A 197 -11.53 -2.23 9.33
C GLU A 197 -12.89 -1.88 9.93
N GLY A 198 -13.93 -2.64 9.57
CA GLY A 198 -15.23 -2.61 10.22
C GLY A 198 -16.13 -1.38 10.00
N TRP A 199 -15.64 -0.30 9.39
CA TRP A 199 -16.43 0.88 9.08
C TRP A 199 -16.75 0.98 7.59
N ASP A 200 -17.96 1.41 7.27
CA ASP A 200 -18.44 1.58 5.90
C ASP A 200 -19.00 2.99 5.67
N SER A 201 -18.53 3.66 4.62
CA SER A 201 -19.07 4.95 4.19
C SER A 201 -19.08 5.06 2.66
N PRO A 202 -20.15 4.63 2.01
CA PRO A 202 -20.31 4.77 0.58
C PRO A 202 -20.26 6.21 0.09
N HIS A 203 -20.64 7.17 0.95
CA HIS A 203 -20.68 8.60 0.63
C HIS A 203 -19.29 9.26 0.57
N THR A 204 -18.24 8.61 1.01
CA THR A 204 -16.86 9.11 0.90
C THR A 204 -16.45 9.23 -0.56
N THR A 205 -16.14 10.44 -1.01
CA THR A 205 -15.75 10.75 -2.40
C THR A 205 -14.26 11.08 -2.54
N VAL A 206 -13.58 11.37 -1.44
CA VAL A 206 -12.17 11.74 -1.41
C VAL A 206 -11.44 11.00 -0.29
N LEU A 207 -10.28 10.46 -0.60
CA LEU A 207 -9.35 9.88 0.38
C LEU A 207 -8.02 10.61 0.34
N PHE A 208 -7.53 11.07 1.49
CA PHE A 208 -6.18 11.58 1.67
C PHE A 208 -5.32 10.48 2.31
N MET A 209 -4.35 9.99 1.58
CA MET A 209 -3.37 9.03 2.07
C MET A 209 -2.19 9.81 2.69
N ALA A 210 -2.45 10.47 3.82
CA ALA A 210 -1.48 11.32 4.50
C ALA A 210 -0.54 10.54 5.44
N ARG A 211 -0.75 9.23 5.59
CA ARG A 211 0.12 8.32 6.31
C ARG A 211 0.83 7.37 5.36
N PRO A 212 2.16 7.47 5.20
CA PRO A 212 2.93 6.48 4.48
C PRO A 212 2.76 5.08 5.09
N THR A 213 2.58 4.06 4.27
CA THR A 213 2.52 2.67 4.72
C THR A 213 3.32 1.77 3.80
N MET A 214 4.07 0.83 4.37
CA MET A 214 4.78 -0.23 3.66
C MET A 214 3.91 -1.49 3.49
N SER A 215 2.68 -1.48 3.99
CA SER A 215 1.73 -2.59 3.87
C SER A 215 0.74 -2.36 2.74
N LYS A 216 0.81 -3.20 1.70
CA LYS A 216 -0.17 -3.23 0.60
C LYS A 216 -1.59 -3.47 1.14
N THR A 217 -1.72 -4.36 2.12
CA THR A 217 -2.99 -4.69 2.77
C THR A 217 -3.62 -3.46 3.41
N ILE A 218 -2.87 -2.72 4.24
CA ILE A 218 -3.37 -1.50 4.88
C ILE A 218 -3.78 -0.47 3.83
N TYR A 219 -2.96 -0.25 2.81
CA TYR A 219 -3.28 0.69 1.74
C TYR A 219 -4.58 0.30 1.01
N LEU A 220 -4.75 -0.98 0.67
CA LEU A 220 -5.96 -1.48 0.01
C LEU A 220 -7.20 -1.40 0.91
N GLN A 221 -7.06 -1.67 2.21
CA GLN A 221 -8.15 -1.50 3.18
C GLN A 221 -8.60 -0.05 3.26
N GLN A 222 -7.67 0.90 3.34
CA GLN A 222 -7.96 2.34 3.32
C GLN A 222 -8.63 2.75 2.01
N LEU A 223 -8.11 2.31 0.88
CA LEU A 223 -8.68 2.57 -0.44
C LEU A 223 -10.12 2.06 -0.54
N GLY A 224 -10.37 0.86 -0.02
CA GLY A 224 -11.69 0.22 0.00
C GLY A 224 -12.78 1.06 0.68
N ARG A 225 -12.42 1.96 1.60
CA ARG A 225 -13.39 2.84 2.29
C ARG A 225 -14.06 3.83 1.33
N GLY A 226 -13.38 4.22 0.26
CA GLY A 226 -13.91 5.16 -0.71
C GLY A 226 -14.36 4.54 -2.03
N THR A 227 -14.19 3.25 -2.28
CA THR A 227 -14.48 2.66 -3.60
C THR A 227 -15.92 2.21 -3.78
N ARG A 228 -16.73 2.16 -2.73
CA ARG A 228 -18.12 1.70 -2.79
C ARG A 228 -19.01 2.66 -3.54
N ARG A 229 -19.99 2.12 -4.24
CA ARG A 229 -20.98 2.89 -5.00
C ARG A 229 -22.06 3.45 -4.08
N CYS A 230 -22.49 4.68 -4.36
CA CYS A 230 -23.75 5.22 -3.83
C CYS A 230 -24.37 6.16 -4.87
N PRO A 231 -25.67 6.48 -4.74
CA PRO A 231 -26.32 7.44 -5.62
C PRO A 231 -25.60 8.79 -5.63
N GLY A 232 -25.36 9.35 -6.81
CA GLY A 232 -24.68 10.64 -6.99
C GLY A 232 -23.15 10.60 -6.90
N LYS A 233 -22.55 9.43 -6.66
CA LYS A 233 -21.10 9.27 -6.64
C LYS A 233 -20.60 8.71 -7.98
N GLU A 234 -19.86 9.52 -8.72
CA GLU A 234 -19.34 9.17 -10.03
C GLU A 234 -17.97 8.46 -9.97
N ASP A 235 -17.12 8.91 -9.06
CA ASP A 235 -15.78 8.38 -8.86
C ASP A 235 -15.27 8.57 -7.42
N LEU A 236 -14.09 8.07 -7.16
CA LEU A 236 -13.29 8.30 -5.96
C LEU A 236 -12.03 9.07 -6.35
N LEU A 237 -11.76 10.18 -5.68
CA LEU A 237 -10.49 10.88 -5.78
C LEU A 237 -9.56 10.44 -4.63
N VAL A 238 -8.40 9.91 -4.97
CA VAL A 238 -7.33 9.59 -4.02
C VAL A 238 -6.26 10.67 -4.10
N ILE A 239 -5.93 11.27 -2.99
CA ILE A 239 -4.83 12.23 -2.85
C ILE A 239 -3.71 11.54 -2.06
N ASP A 240 -2.67 11.14 -2.78
CA ASP A 240 -1.50 10.47 -2.21
C ASP A 240 -0.43 11.49 -1.83
N PHE A 241 -0.06 11.54 -0.55
CA PHE A 241 1.10 12.31 -0.10
C PHE A 241 2.35 11.44 -0.26
N VAL A 242 3.21 11.85 -1.20
CA VAL A 242 4.42 11.11 -1.56
C VAL A 242 5.61 11.80 -0.92
N ASP A 243 6.11 11.16 0.14
CA ASP A 243 7.31 11.61 0.85
C ASP A 243 8.56 10.95 0.23
N ASN A 244 9.73 11.57 0.39
CA ASN A 244 10.97 11.00 -0.11
C ASN A 244 11.32 9.75 0.70
N ALA A 245 11.66 8.67 0.00
CA ALA A 245 12.04 7.40 0.60
C ALA A 245 13.09 6.71 -0.28
N ASN A 246 13.88 5.82 0.31
CA ASN A 246 14.73 4.94 -0.47
C ASN A 246 13.94 3.69 -0.93
N MET A 247 14.55 2.86 -1.77
CA MET A 247 13.91 1.65 -2.29
C MET A 247 13.53 0.63 -1.20
N PHE A 248 14.10 0.72 -0.01
CA PHE A 248 13.90 -0.22 1.08
C PHE A 248 12.73 0.15 1.99
N ASN A 249 12.46 1.44 2.10
CA ASN A 249 11.39 1.96 2.94
C ASN A 249 10.36 2.77 2.16
N MET A 250 10.23 2.53 0.86
CA MET A 250 9.25 3.21 0.02
C MET A 250 7.82 2.84 0.39
N PRO A 251 6.97 3.83 0.71
CA PRO A 251 5.57 3.58 1.02
C PRO A 251 4.78 3.14 -0.22
N TYR A 252 3.65 2.48 0.01
CA TYR A 252 2.69 2.21 -1.04
C TYR A 252 1.98 3.51 -1.45
N SER A 253 1.76 3.66 -2.74
CA SER A 253 0.90 4.65 -3.38
C SER A 253 -0.10 3.91 -4.28
N LEU A 254 -1.11 4.61 -4.79
CA LEU A 254 -2.09 4.00 -5.68
C LEU A 254 -1.44 3.41 -6.94
N HIS A 255 -0.50 4.13 -7.53
CA HIS A 255 0.22 3.67 -8.71
C HIS A 255 1.05 2.43 -8.44
N ARG A 256 1.72 2.37 -7.28
CA ARG A 256 2.48 1.21 -6.85
C ARG A 256 1.61 -0.01 -6.60
N VAL A 257 0.47 0.17 -5.93
CA VAL A 257 -0.46 -0.94 -5.64
C VAL A 257 -1.03 -1.54 -6.91
N LEU A 258 -1.23 -0.72 -7.95
CA LEU A 258 -1.83 -1.10 -9.22
C LEU A 258 -0.81 -1.38 -10.32
N ASP A 259 0.48 -1.30 -10.01
CA ASP A 259 1.59 -1.51 -10.96
C ASP A 259 1.51 -0.59 -12.19
N ILE A 260 1.21 0.69 -11.95
CA ILE A 260 1.06 1.70 -13.00
C ILE A 260 2.30 2.60 -13.03
N SER A 261 3.03 2.56 -14.13
CA SER A 261 4.29 3.29 -14.31
C SER A 261 4.11 4.78 -14.64
N LYS A 262 3.01 5.16 -15.30
CA LYS A 262 2.79 6.55 -15.71
C LYS A 262 1.82 7.26 -14.77
N TYR A 263 2.24 8.38 -14.23
CA TYR A 263 1.40 9.28 -13.46
C TYR A 263 0.87 10.41 -14.36
N GLN A 264 -0.41 10.68 -14.24
CA GLN A 264 -1.08 11.80 -14.87
C GLN A 264 -2.06 12.39 -13.86
N PRO A 265 -1.88 13.66 -13.45
CA PRO A 265 -2.74 14.29 -12.46
C PRO A 265 -4.22 14.19 -12.86
N MET A 266 -5.07 13.79 -11.89
CA MET A 266 -6.52 13.70 -12.05
C MET A 266 -7.03 12.70 -13.10
N ALA A 267 -6.16 12.00 -13.83
CA ALA A 267 -6.59 10.96 -14.74
C ALA A 267 -7.22 9.77 -14.00
N TYR A 268 -8.07 9.04 -14.71
CA TYR A 268 -8.55 7.76 -14.20
C TYR A 268 -7.40 6.75 -14.12
N VAL A 269 -7.07 6.35 -12.91
CA VAL A 269 -6.13 5.27 -12.65
C VAL A 269 -6.80 3.93 -12.89
N LEU A 270 -8.04 3.79 -12.43
CA LEU A 270 -8.92 2.67 -12.73
C LEU A 270 -10.29 3.19 -13.17
N ALA A 271 -10.75 2.75 -14.33
CA ALA A 271 -12.10 3.03 -14.81
C ALA A 271 -12.49 2.02 -15.89
N PRO A 272 -13.80 1.87 -16.19
CA PRO A 272 -14.25 1.21 -17.40
C PRO A 272 -13.64 1.82 -18.65
N GLU A 273 -13.45 1.00 -19.68
CA GLU A 273 -12.70 1.39 -20.88
C GLU A 273 -13.25 2.67 -21.56
N ASN A 274 -14.57 2.78 -21.61
CA ASN A 274 -15.25 3.96 -22.18
C ASN A 274 -14.89 5.27 -21.48
N LYS A 275 -14.75 5.27 -20.15
CA LYS A 275 -14.32 6.45 -19.38
C LYS A 275 -12.84 6.78 -19.59
N ARG A 276 -11.99 5.75 -19.65
CA ARG A 276 -10.54 5.96 -19.94
C ARG A 276 -10.30 6.53 -21.32
N LYS A 277 -11.03 6.08 -22.33
CA LYS A 277 -10.95 6.65 -23.69
C LYS A 277 -11.36 8.11 -23.72
N LEU A 278 -12.41 8.50 -22.99
CA LEU A 278 -12.86 9.89 -22.92
C LEU A 278 -11.75 10.79 -22.37
N ASP A 279 -11.09 10.40 -21.27
CA ASP A 279 -9.97 11.16 -20.72
C ASP A 279 -8.80 11.27 -21.73
N GLN A 280 -8.47 10.19 -22.42
CA GLN A 280 -7.42 10.18 -23.46
C GLN A 280 -7.77 11.09 -24.65
N ASP A 281 -9.01 11.06 -25.10
CA ASP A 281 -9.48 11.90 -26.21
C ASP A 281 -9.46 13.38 -25.84
N MET A 282 -9.86 13.75 -24.63
CA MET A 282 -9.81 15.12 -24.12
C MET A 282 -8.36 15.62 -24.02
N LEU A 283 -7.45 14.79 -23.50
CA LEU A 283 -6.03 15.11 -23.46
C LEU A 283 -5.41 15.30 -24.83
N PHE A 284 -5.77 14.44 -25.78
CA PHE A 284 -5.27 14.53 -27.16
C PHE A 284 -5.69 15.83 -27.83
N LYS A 285 -6.86 16.37 -27.48
CA LYS A 285 -7.36 17.66 -27.94
C LYS A 285 -6.82 18.86 -27.16
N GLY A 286 -5.97 18.64 -26.15
CA GLY A 286 -5.48 19.68 -25.24
C GLY A 286 -6.55 20.23 -24.29
N GLU A 287 -7.69 19.55 -24.19
CA GLU A 287 -8.77 19.91 -23.28
C GLU A 287 -8.51 19.28 -21.91
N LYS A 288 -8.61 20.07 -20.85
CA LYS A 288 -8.60 19.54 -19.47
C LYS A 288 -10.04 19.24 -19.08
N PRO A 289 -10.36 18.02 -18.57
CA PRO A 289 -11.66 17.75 -17.96
C PRO A 289 -11.97 18.77 -16.87
N GLU A 290 -13.22 19.22 -16.74
CA GLU A 290 -13.62 20.16 -15.67
C GLU A 290 -13.26 19.66 -14.26
N ALA A 291 -13.19 18.33 -14.09
CA ALA A 291 -12.74 17.69 -12.85
C ALA A 291 -11.22 17.72 -12.63
N TRP A 292 -10.45 18.19 -13.60
CA TRP A 292 -8.99 18.27 -13.48
C TRP A 292 -8.60 19.56 -12.80
N LEU A 293 -8.18 19.44 -11.57
CA LEU A 293 -7.70 20.57 -10.80
C LEU A 293 -6.27 20.92 -11.26
N ASP A 294 -6.00 22.22 -11.42
CA ASP A 294 -4.63 22.71 -11.57
C ASP A 294 -3.90 22.48 -10.24
N VAL A 295 -3.34 21.30 -10.09
CA VAL A 295 -2.47 21.00 -8.98
C VAL A 295 -1.07 21.40 -9.40
N PRO A 296 -0.38 22.31 -8.70
CA PRO A 296 1.01 22.60 -8.96
C PRO A 296 1.85 21.42 -8.46
N ILE A 297 1.89 20.39 -9.28
CA ILE A 297 2.79 19.26 -9.12
C ILE A 297 3.85 19.46 -10.18
N ASP A 298 5.09 19.54 -9.76
CA ASP A 298 6.22 19.47 -10.64
C ASP A 298 6.21 18.08 -11.30
N VAL A 299 5.67 18.03 -12.51
CA VAL A 299 5.41 16.78 -13.26
C VAL A 299 6.70 16.30 -13.94
N ASP A 300 7.70 17.19 -14.07
CA ASP A 300 8.89 16.95 -14.87
C ASP A 300 9.96 16.06 -14.22
N ASP A 301 9.86 15.78 -12.91
CA ASP A 301 10.86 15.01 -12.17
C ASP A 301 10.54 13.53 -11.96
N TYR A 302 9.47 13.01 -12.57
CA TYR A 302 9.11 11.60 -12.43
C TYR A 302 9.49 10.77 -13.67
N GLU A 303 10.74 10.57 -13.95
CA GLU A 303 11.18 9.21 -14.28
C GLU A 303 10.94 8.36 -13.03
N ILE A 304 9.77 7.76 -12.95
CA ILE A 304 9.55 6.68 -12.00
C ILE A 304 10.47 5.58 -12.48
N ILE A 305 11.66 5.54 -11.93
CA ILE A 305 12.45 4.31 -11.91
C ILE A 305 11.49 3.32 -11.25
N ASP A 306 11.00 2.37 -12.03
CA ASP A 306 10.12 1.31 -11.56
C ASP A 306 10.94 0.39 -10.65
N LEU A 307 11.18 0.89 -9.43
CA LEU A 307 11.91 0.19 -8.38
C LEU A 307 11.19 -1.09 -7.92
N PHE A 308 9.97 -1.31 -8.42
CA PHE A 308 9.15 -2.47 -8.08
C PHE A 308 9.21 -3.57 -9.12
N ASN A 309 9.58 -3.25 -10.33
CA ASN A 309 10.03 -4.25 -11.28
C ASN A 309 11.55 -4.45 -11.13
N TRP A 310 12.01 -4.61 -9.86
CA TRP A 310 13.43 -4.85 -9.59
C TRP A 310 13.94 -6.04 -10.42
N GLN A 311 13.09 -7.02 -10.71
CA GLN A 311 13.38 -8.13 -11.60
C GLN A 311 13.68 -7.64 -13.02
N ASN A 312 12.97 -6.63 -13.52
CA ASN A 312 13.32 -5.99 -14.80
C ASN A 312 14.56 -5.10 -14.69
N SER A 313 14.73 -4.43 -13.57
CA SER A 313 15.93 -3.60 -13.30
C SER A 313 17.21 -4.42 -13.20
N VAL A 314 17.12 -5.71 -12.82
CA VAL A 314 18.25 -6.64 -12.74
C VAL A 314 18.33 -7.61 -13.91
N LYS A 315 17.40 -7.52 -14.89
CA LYS A 315 17.31 -8.46 -16.03
C LYS A 315 18.62 -8.58 -16.83
N ASP A 316 19.35 -7.47 -16.90
CA ASP A 316 20.63 -7.39 -17.60
C ASP A 316 21.81 -7.26 -16.61
N MET A 317 21.59 -7.47 -15.32
CA MET A 317 22.60 -7.45 -14.29
C MET A 317 23.04 -8.85 -13.91
N ILE A 318 24.22 -8.95 -13.36
CA ILE A 318 24.86 -10.17 -12.87
C ILE A 318 24.57 -10.27 -11.38
N SER A 319 23.89 -11.32 -10.95
CA SER A 319 23.67 -11.56 -9.53
C SER A 319 24.96 -11.89 -8.80
N GLN A 320 25.01 -11.68 -7.48
CA GLN A 320 26.18 -12.06 -6.68
C GLN A 320 26.55 -13.55 -6.85
N ILE A 321 25.57 -14.43 -7.02
CA ILE A 321 25.84 -15.86 -7.23
C ILE A 321 26.54 -16.08 -8.58
N GLU A 322 26.09 -15.40 -9.63
CA GLU A 322 26.73 -15.45 -10.94
C GLU A 322 28.12 -14.81 -10.90
N PHE A 323 28.25 -13.67 -10.23
CA PHE A 323 29.52 -12.99 -10.03
C PHE A 323 30.53 -13.89 -9.34
N VAL A 324 30.18 -14.56 -8.24
CA VAL A 324 31.00 -15.53 -7.51
C VAL A 324 31.49 -16.63 -8.44
N ARG A 325 30.60 -17.16 -9.30
CA ARG A 325 30.96 -18.21 -10.28
C ARG A 325 31.88 -17.70 -11.39
N MET A 326 31.68 -16.45 -11.83
CA MET A 326 32.51 -15.84 -12.89
C MET A 326 33.93 -15.55 -12.43
N VAL A 327 34.11 -15.13 -11.19
CA VAL A 327 35.43 -14.79 -10.64
C VAL A 327 36.11 -15.92 -9.87
N ASP A 328 35.43 -17.07 -9.73
CA ASP A 328 35.91 -18.29 -9.05
C ASP A 328 36.40 -18.03 -7.61
N VAL A 329 35.59 -17.26 -6.86
CA VAL A 329 35.85 -16.85 -5.47
C VAL A 329 34.74 -17.38 -4.58
N GLN A 330 34.99 -17.61 -3.30
CA GLN A 330 33.96 -18.06 -2.35
C GLN A 330 33.00 -16.92 -2.01
N SER A 331 31.69 -17.26 -1.83
CA SER A 331 30.63 -16.28 -1.55
C SER A 331 30.90 -15.46 -0.30
N GLU A 332 31.43 -16.09 0.77
CA GLU A 332 31.75 -15.42 2.03
C GLU A 332 32.88 -14.36 1.86
N THR A 333 33.76 -14.57 0.89
CA THR A 333 34.80 -13.60 0.57
C THR A 333 34.22 -12.37 -0.11
N VAL A 334 33.25 -12.56 -1.02
CA VAL A 334 32.53 -11.46 -1.69
C VAL A 334 31.70 -10.68 -0.67
N ASP A 335 30.96 -11.38 0.20
CA ASP A 335 30.16 -10.75 1.27
C ASP A 335 31.03 -9.88 2.18
N ARG A 336 32.20 -10.39 2.58
CA ARG A 336 33.16 -9.65 3.39
C ARG A 336 33.69 -8.41 2.65
N TYR A 337 34.02 -8.53 1.36
CA TYR A 337 34.52 -7.41 0.56
C TYR A 337 33.47 -6.34 0.31
N ILE A 338 32.19 -6.73 0.17
CA ILE A 338 31.08 -5.78 0.09
C ILE A 338 30.93 -5.06 1.45
N LYS A 339 30.95 -5.81 2.54
CA LYS A 339 30.84 -5.25 3.91
C LYS A 339 32.00 -4.30 4.24
N ASP A 340 33.22 -4.62 3.78
CA ASP A 340 34.42 -3.81 3.97
C ASP A 340 34.49 -2.63 2.99
N GLY A 341 33.48 -2.46 2.10
CA GLY A 341 33.47 -1.41 1.07
C GLY A 341 34.49 -1.59 -0.06
N LYS A 342 35.15 -2.74 -0.14
CA LYS A 342 36.15 -3.05 -1.17
C LYS A 342 35.51 -3.38 -2.52
N ILE A 343 34.33 -3.97 -2.51
CA ILE A 343 33.47 -4.21 -3.67
C ILE A 343 32.18 -3.45 -3.45
N LYS A 344 31.79 -2.63 -4.42
CA LYS A 344 30.53 -1.90 -4.38
C LYS A 344 29.57 -2.48 -5.41
N PRO A 345 28.45 -3.11 -4.99
CA PRO A 345 27.42 -3.54 -5.92
C PRO A 345 26.75 -2.32 -6.59
N ASP A 346 26.34 -2.47 -7.85
CA ASP A 346 25.55 -1.44 -8.55
C ASP A 346 24.13 -1.35 -8.01
N LEU A 347 23.59 -2.48 -7.54
CA LEU A 347 22.27 -2.55 -6.90
C LEU A 347 22.32 -3.57 -5.78
N SER A 348 21.66 -3.22 -4.67
CA SER A 348 21.49 -4.13 -3.53
C SER A 348 20.02 -4.15 -3.14
N VAL A 349 19.42 -5.33 -3.14
CA VAL A 349 18.00 -5.55 -2.86
C VAL A 349 17.86 -6.34 -1.55
N PRO A 350 17.16 -5.83 -0.53
CA PRO A 350 16.93 -6.57 0.71
C PRO A 350 15.98 -7.72 0.49
N PHE A 351 16.26 -8.83 1.16
CA PHE A 351 15.41 -10.00 1.18
C PHE A 351 15.22 -10.47 2.62
N GLY A 352 14.06 -10.17 3.18
CA GLY A 352 13.77 -10.42 4.60
C GLY A 352 14.62 -9.57 5.54
N ASP A 353 14.64 -9.92 6.83
CA ASP A 353 15.20 -9.06 7.89
C ASP A 353 16.73 -8.97 7.92
N LYS A 354 17.44 -9.86 7.23
CA LYS A 354 18.92 -9.97 7.39
C LYS A 354 19.71 -10.29 6.11
N ARG A 355 19.06 -10.41 4.98
CA ARG A 355 19.74 -10.80 3.72
C ARG A 355 19.63 -9.68 2.69
N MET A 356 20.70 -9.50 1.92
CA MET A 356 20.76 -8.59 0.78
C MET A 356 21.11 -9.41 -0.46
N PHE A 357 20.41 -9.16 -1.56
CA PHE A 357 20.82 -9.63 -2.88
C PHE A 357 21.57 -8.50 -3.56
N HIS A 358 22.79 -8.78 -4.00
CA HIS A 358 23.65 -7.85 -4.68
C HIS A 358 23.70 -8.17 -6.18
N TYR A 359 23.64 -7.11 -6.98
CA TYR A 359 23.66 -7.17 -8.43
C TYR A 359 24.73 -6.22 -8.98
N PHE A 360 25.35 -6.64 -10.09
CA PHE A 360 26.47 -5.95 -10.71
C PHE A 360 26.19 -5.78 -12.20
N ARG A 361 26.57 -4.64 -12.76
CA ARG A 361 26.65 -4.47 -14.21
C ARG A 361 27.86 -5.22 -14.76
N GLU A 362 27.83 -5.64 -16.01
CA GLU A 362 28.92 -6.35 -16.64
C GLU A 362 30.23 -5.55 -16.60
N GLU A 363 30.13 -4.24 -16.79
CA GLU A 363 31.28 -3.32 -16.68
C GLU A 363 31.89 -3.30 -15.27
N SER A 364 31.04 -3.25 -14.24
CA SER A 364 31.47 -3.29 -12.84
C SER A 364 32.17 -4.60 -12.51
N VAL A 365 31.65 -5.73 -13.01
CA VAL A 365 32.29 -7.05 -12.85
C VAL A 365 33.67 -7.08 -13.48
N ARG A 366 33.82 -6.55 -14.70
CA ARG A 366 35.12 -6.47 -15.39
C ARG A 366 36.11 -5.60 -14.64
N ASN A 367 35.69 -4.46 -14.12
CA ASN A 367 36.53 -3.55 -13.36
C ASN A 367 36.98 -4.19 -12.02
N ILE A 368 36.06 -4.86 -11.32
CA ILE A 368 36.38 -5.59 -10.08
C ILE A 368 37.36 -6.73 -10.39
N ALA A 369 37.11 -7.53 -11.42
CA ALA A 369 37.99 -8.62 -11.81
C ALA A 369 39.41 -8.11 -12.13
N LYS A 370 39.52 -7.00 -12.83
CA LYS A 370 40.80 -6.32 -13.12
C LYS A 370 41.52 -5.88 -11.85
N GLN A 371 40.78 -5.24 -10.93
CA GLN A 371 41.31 -4.74 -9.67
C GLN A 371 41.91 -5.85 -8.80
N TYR A 372 41.33 -7.04 -8.85
CA TYR A 372 41.75 -8.19 -8.04
C TYR A 372 42.51 -9.26 -8.81
N GLY A 373 42.95 -8.95 -10.02
CA GLY A 373 43.78 -9.86 -10.84
C GLY A 373 43.06 -11.11 -11.32
N ALA A 374 41.70 -11.09 -11.32
CA ALA A 374 40.85 -12.22 -11.68
C ALA A 374 40.38 -12.16 -13.15
N GLU A 375 40.96 -11.32 -14.01
CA GLU A 375 40.57 -11.19 -15.43
C GLU A 375 40.66 -12.52 -16.19
N ALA A 376 41.65 -13.34 -15.90
CA ALA A 376 41.83 -14.66 -16.52
C ALA A 376 40.78 -15.68 -16.06
N ALA A 377 40.09 -15.43 -14.95
CA ALA A 377 39.05 -16.29 -14.38
C ALA A 377 37.63 -15.91 -14.84
N LEU A 378 37.48 -14.82 -15.59
CA LEU A 378 36.16 -14.42 -16.14
C LEU A 378 35.69 -15.48 -17.15
N ARG A 379 34.93 -16.43 -16.66
CA ARG A 379 34.30 -17.45 -17.50
C ARG A 379 32.99 -16.89 -18.06
N SER A 380 32.72 -17.13 -19.34
CA SER A 380 31.41 -16.92 -19.91
C SER A 380 30.41 -17.86 -19.24
N VAL A 381 29.61 -17.35 -18.31
CA VAL A 381 28.49 -18.14 -17.75
C VAL A 381 27.38 -18.13 -18.80
N PRO A 382 26.91 -19.30 -19.29
CA PRO A 382 25.72 -19.34 -20.12
C PRO A 382 24.56 -18.71 -19.33
N ARG A 383 23.92 -17.67 -19.86
CA ARG A 383 22.74 -17.10 -19.23
C ARG A 383 21.67 -18.20 -19.10
N PRO A 384 21.17 -18.52 -17.91
CA PRO A 384 20.07 -19.46 -17.79
C PRO A 384 18.89 -18.91 -18.60
N GLY A 385 18.31 -19.80 -19.42
CA GLY A 385 17.21 -19.48 -20.29
C GLY A 385 16.08 -18.80 -19.52
N ARG A 386 15.41 -17.88 -20.19
CA ARG A 386 14.21 -17.14 -19.73
C ARG A 386 13.33 -18.07 -18.89
N PHE A 387 12.94 -17.63 -17.70
CA PHE A 387 11.87 -18.26 -16.96
C PHE A 387 10.64 -18.36 -17.86
N PRO A 388 9.97 -19.52 -17.94
CA PRO A 388 8.75 -19.62 -18.71
C PRO A 388 7.73 -18.65 -18.14
N SER A 389 7.17 -17.81 -19.02
CA SER A 389 6.00 -16.99 -18.75
C SER A 389 4.84 -17.94 -18.40
N GLY A 390 4.50 -18.04 -17.11
CA GLY A 390 3.31 -18.67 -16.58
C GLY A 390 2.46 -17.61 -15.90
#